data_d14c82e1fe4fb9f8a042bafc17ce2fd0
#
_entry.id   d14c82e1fe4fb9f8a042bafc17ce2fd0
#
_cell.length_a   1.000
_cell.length_b   1.000
_cell.length_c   1.000
_cell.angle_alpha   90.00
_cell.angle_beta   90.00
_cell.angle_gamma   90.00
#
_symmetry.space_group_name_H-M   'P 1'
#
loop_
_entity.id
_entity.type
_entity.pdbx_description
1 polymer ?
#
loop_
_entity_poly.entity_id
_entity_poly.type
_entity_poly.pdbx_seq_one_letter_code
_entity_poly.pdbx_strand_id
1 'polypeptide(L)'
;MAEQIELMMRQVKLGGMAKGWRSVQYENTEQYVTELLKLELQEREANRINRMVKTAGFRVLKTLDEFVWNSAIELPSGLTQEYMTDLHFLTPKENLIFMGTVGTGKTHLATAIALKACQEGRKVRFFTAAGLANLLIEKNNKGTLNNFLGSLKKVELIVIDEIGFVPLHKDAAELLFQVISDCYERKSLIITSNLEFSQWNTVFGDNRLTAALVDRLIHHSHIVIFSGESYRLTQSMHRQRSSF
;
A
#
# COMPACT_ATOMS: atom_id res chain seq x y z
N MET A 1 -30.01 -34.76 -3.31
CA MET A 1 -28.65 -35.25 -2.84
C MET A 1 -27.54 -34.22 -3.13
N ALA A 2 -27.33 -33.78 -4.37
CA ALA A 2 -26.27 -32.81 -4.69
C ALA A 2 -26.39 -31.46 -3.99
N GLU A 3 -27.59 -30.86 -3.91
CA GLU A 3 -27.87 -29.64 -3.17
C GLU A 3 -27.63 -29.79 -1.66
N GLN A 4 -27.92 -30.96 -1.13
CA GLN A 4 -27.72 -31.28 0.27
C GLN A 4 -26.21 -31.33 0.62
N ILE A 5 -25.40 -31.93 -0.24
CA ILE A 5 -23.94 -31.97 -0.08
C ILE A 5 -23.38 -30.54 -0.08
N GLU A 6 -23.80 -29.70 -1.04
CA GLU A 6 -23.35 -28.31 -1.13
C GLU A 6 -23.76 -27.50 0.11
N LEU A 7 -24.99 -27.69 0.62
CA LEU A 7 -25.44 -27.07 1.86
C LEU A 7 -24.59 -27.50 3.06
N MET A 8 -24.28 -28.77 3.20
CA MET A 8 -23.41 -29.30 4.25
C MET A 8 -21.99 -28.71 4.17
N MET A 9 -21.40 -28.64 2.97
CA MET A 9 -20.10 -28.01 2.77
C MET A 9 -20.10 -26.54 3.24
N ARG A 10 -21.15 -25.78 2.90
CA ARG A 10 -21.31 -24.38 3.34
C ARG A 10 -21.48 -24.27 4.86
N GLN A 11 -22.24 -25.16 5.49
CA GLN A 11 -22.42 -25.18 6.94
C GLN A 11 -21.10 -25.41 7.70
N VAL A 12 -20.22 -26.26 7.18
CA VAL A 12 -18.89 -26.50 7.77
C VAL A 12 -17.82 -25.54 7.22
N LYS A 13 -18.23 -24.46 6.54
CA LYS A 13 -17.35 -23.39 6.01
C LYS A 13 -16.35 -23.86 4.94
N LEU A 14 -16.73 -24.81 4.11
CA LEU A 14 -15.98 -25.30 2.95
C LEU A 14 -16.55 -24.66 1.66
N GLY A 15 -16.46 -23.34 1.57
CA GLY A 15 -17.07 -22.56 0.49
C GLY A 15 -16.42 -22.78 -0.87
N GLY A 16 -15.11 -23.00 -0.92
CA GLY A 16 -14.36 -23.28 -2.13
C GLY A 16 -14.75 -24.65 -2.71
N MET A 17 -14.83 -25.67 -1.87
CA MET A 17 -15.32 -26.98 -2.28
C MET A 17 -16.76 -26.89 -2.81
N ALA A 18 -17.64 -26.20 -2.08
CA ALA A 18 -19.06 -26.06 -2.46
C ALA A 18 -19.24 -25.42 -3.85
N LYS A 19 -18.33 -24.56 -4.28
CA LYS A 19 -18.40 -23.91 -5.60
C LYS A 19 -17.95 -24.82 -6.75
N GLY A 20 -16.95 -25.67 -6.53
CA GLY A 20 -16.25 -26.38 -7.59
C GLY A 20 -16.32 -27.91 -7.57
N TRP A 21 -16.89 -28.53 -6.56
CA TRP A 21 -16.82 -29.99 -6.38
C TRP A 21 -17.38 -30.83 -7.55
N ARG A 22 -18.31 -30.29 -8.32
CA ARG A 22 -18.92 -30.98 -9.49
C ARG A 22 -18.04 -30.94 -10.73
N SER A 23 -17.11 -29.99 -10.82
CA SER A 23 -16.25 -29.80 -11.99
C SER A 23 -14.88 -30.48 -11.85
N VAL A 24 -14.60 -31.08 -10.68
CA VAL A 24 -13.35 -31.77 -10.43
C VAL A 24 -13.31 -33.07 -11.24
N GLN A 25 -12.29 -33.19 -12.08
CA GLN A 25 -11.95 -34.45 -12.77
C GLN A 25 -11.02 -35.27 -11.89
N TYR A 26 -11.26 -36.56 -11.78
CA TYR A 26 -10.46 -37.45 -10.93
C TYR A 26 -10.43 -38.89 -11.50
N GLU A 27 -9.34 -39.59 -11.22
CA GLU A 27 -9.15 -41.00 -11.56
C GLU A 27 -9.40 -41.90 -10.36
N ASN A 28 -9.19 -41.40 -9.15
CA ASN A 28 -9.38 -42.14 -7.91
C ASN A 28 -9.85 -41.22 -6.77
N THR A 29 -10.28 -41.80 -5.66
CA THR A 29 -10.83 -41.09 -4.51
C THR A 29 -9.82 -40.13 -3.85
N GLU A 30 -8.53 -40.56 -3.77
CA GLU A 30 -7.49 -39.73 -3.15
C GLU A 30 -7.24 -38.47 -3.96
N GLN A 31 -7.18 -38.59 -5.29
CA GLN A 31 -7.06 -37.47 -6.20
C GLN A 31 -8.28 -36.52 -6.06
N TYR A 32 -9.48 -37.07 -6.01
CA TYR A 32 -10.70 -36.27 -5.82
C TYR A 32 -10.65 -35.44 -4.55
N VAL A 33 -10.32 -36.06 -3.41
CA VAL A 33 -10.21 -35.36 -2.12
C VAL A 33 -9.13 -34.29 -2.17
N THR A 34 -7.98 -34.61 -2.80
CA THR A 34 -6.87 -33.67 -2.95
C THR A 34 -7.29 -32.43 -3.74
N GLU A 35 -7.97 -32.59 -4.87
CA GLU A 35 -8.43 -31.47 -5.68
C GLU A 35 -9.51 -30.65 -4.96
N LEU A 36 -10.42 -31.27 -4.22
CA LEU A 36 -11.37 -30.56 -3.37
C LEU A 36 -10.67 -29.68 -2.31
N LEU A 37 -9.65 -30.22 -1.64
CA LEU A 37 -8.88 -29.46 -0.65
C LEU A 37 -8.13 -28.29 -1.29
N LYS A 38 -7.58 -28.46 -2.49
CA LYS A 38 -6.96 -27.39 -3.26
C LYS A 38 -7.95 -26.25 -3.55
N LEU A 39 -9.18 -26.56 -4.00
CA LEU A 39 -10.23 -25.56 -4.23
C LEU A 39 -10.54 -24.76 -2.96
N GLU A 40 -10.65 -25.45 -1.82
CA GLU A 40 -10.91 -24.76 -0.56
C GLU A 40 -9.76 -23.86 -0.13
N LEU A 41 -8.52 -24.33 -0.24
CA LEU A 41 -7.32 -23.55 0.09
C LEU A 41 -7.20 -22.31 -0.80
N GLN A 42 -7.43 -22.46 -2.10
CA GLN A 42 -7.42 -21.33 -3.05
C GLN A 42 -8.49 -20.28 -2.70
N GLU A 43 -9.72 -20.72 -2.41
CA GLU A 43 -10.80 -19.80 -2.04
C GLU A 43 -10.49 -19.08 -0.72
N ARG A 44 -9.96 -19.78 0.27
CA ARG A 44 -9.54 -19.17 1.55
C ARG A 44 -8.46 -18.14 1.36
N GLU A 45 -7.47 -18.45 0.53
CA GLU A 45 -6.36 -17.53 0.23
C GLU A 45 -6.87 -16.30 -0.52
N ALA A 46 -7.69 -16.48 -1.56
CA ALA A 46 -8.31 -15.38 -2.27
C ALA A 46 -9.16 -14.48 -1.33
N ASN A 47 -9.94 -15.07 -0.44
CA ASN A 47 -10.71 -14.34 0.55
C ASN A 47 -9.84 -13.63 1.58
N ARG A 48 -8.69 -14.22 1.96
CA ARG A 48 -7.70 -13.60 2.84
C ARG A 48 -7.12 -12.35 2.18
N ILE A 49 -6.64 -12.46 0.94
CA ILE A 49 -6.08 -11.36 0.15
C ILE A 49 -7.12 -10.25 -0.02
N ASN A 50 -8.34 -10.58 -0.43
CA ASN A 50 -9.42 -9.61 -0.60
C ASN A 50 -9.72 -8.82 0.69
N ARG A 51 -9.69 -9.48 1.84
CA ARG A 51 -9.84 -8.80 3.14
C ARG A 51 -8.68 -7.87 3.44
N MET A 52 -7.45 -8.26 3.11
CA MET A 52 -6.26 -7.44 3.31
C MET A 52 -6.32 -6.19 2.43
N VAL A 53 -6.64 -6.33 1.15
CA VAL A 53 -6.81 -5.21 0.21
C VAL A 53 -7.89 -4.24 0.70
N LYS A 54 -9.05 -4.75 1.13
CA LYS A 54 -10.11 -3.89 1.70
C LYS A 54 -9.66 -3.15 2.96
N THR A 55 -8.91 -3.82 3.84
CA THR A 55 -8.43 -3.24 5.10
C THR A 55 -7.31 -2.24 4.87
N ALA A 56 -6.53 -2.40 3.80
CA ALA A 56 -5.44 -1.50 3.47
C ALA A 56 -5.90 -0.05 3.23
N GLY A 57 -7.10 0.14 2.66
CA GLY A 57 -7.70 1.48 2.51
C GLY A 57 -7.29 2.18 1.21
N PHE A 58 -7.01 1.43 0.15
CA PHE A 58 -6.73 1.99 -1.17
C PHE A 58 -7.92 2.81 -1.69
N ARG A 59 -7.66 3.99 -2.25
CA ARG A 59 -8.66 4.82 -2.93
C ARG A 59 -8.99 4.29 -4.33
N VAL A 60 -7.96 3.91 -5.06
CA VAL A 60 -8.03 3.31 -6.39
C VAL A 60 -6.98 2.20 -6.43
N LEU A 61 -7.33 1.06 -6.98
CA LEU A 61 -6.37 -0.02 -7.19
C LEU A 61 -5.57 0.28 -8.46
N LYS A 62 -4.27 0.08 -8.38
CA LYS A 62 -3.30 0.19 -9.45
C LYS A 62 -2.35 -1.00 -9.38
N THR A 63 -2.00 -1.57 -10.54
CA THR A 63 -1.11 -2.73 -10.63
C THR A 63 0.26 -2.33 -11.17
N LEU A 64 1.26 -3.19 -10.96
CA LEU A 64 2.59 -3.01 -11.54
C LEU A 64 2.57 -3.19 -13.06
N ASP A 65 1.70 -4.05 -13.59
CA ASP A 65 1.55 -4.29 -15.04
C ASP A 65 1.04 -3.06 -15.79
N GLU A 66 0.26 -2.21 -15.10
CA GLU A 66 -0.21 -0.92 -15.66
C GLU A 66 0.82 0.21 -15.53
N PHE A 67 1.93 -0.03 -14.82
CA PHE A 67 2.94 0.99 -14.56
C PHE A 67 3.98 1.03 -15.67
N VAL A 68 4.17 2.20 -16.27
CA VAL A 68 5.15 2.41 -17.34
C VAL A 68 6.43 2.99 -16.76
N TRP A 69 7.46 2.18 -16.72
CA TRP A 69 8.81 2.63 -16.37
C TRP A 69 9.40 3.45 -17.53
N ASN A 70 10.01 4.57 -17.23
CA ASN A 70 10.68 5.43 -18.19
C ASN A 70 11.91 6.10 -17.59
N SER A 71 12.72 6.76 -18.42
CA SER A 71 13.98 7.40 -18.03
C SER A 71 13.81 8.61 -17.10
N ALA A 72 12.58 9.12 -16.91
CA ALA A 72 12.31 10.20 -15.96
C ALA A 72 12.16 9.70 -14.51
N ILE A 73 12.28 8.39 -14.27
CA ILE A 73 12.28 7.78 -12.94
C ILE A 73 13.74 7.44 -12.59
N GLU A 74 14.33 8.24 -11.73
CA GLU A 74 15.73 8.13 -11.34
C GLU A 74 15.82 7.30 -10.05
N LEU A 75 16.46 6.13 -10.14
CA LEU A 75 16.70 5.25 -9.00
C LEU A 75 18.07 5.60 -8.38
N PRO A 76 18.18 5.64 -7.04
CA PRO A 76 19.47 5.83 -6.40
C PRO A 76 20.39 4.62 -6.65
N SER A 77 21.71 4.84 -6.53
CA SER A 77 22.70 3.77 -6.68
C SER A 77 22.39 2.59 -5.75
N GLY A 78 22.40 1.38 -6.31
CA GLY A 78 22.12 0.15 -5.57
C GLY A 78 20.64 -0.23 -5.47
N LEU A 79 19.70 0.63 -5.85
CA LEU A 79 18.29 0.26 -5.93
C LEU A 79 17.93 -0.18 -7.34
N THR A 80 17.29 -1.34 -7.47
CA THR A 80 16.74 -1.81 -8.75
C THR A 80 15.20 -1.82 -8.72
N GLN A 81 14.59 -1.89 -9.89
CA GLN A 81 13.14 -2.00 -10.01
C GLN A 81 12.65 -3.28 -9.30
N GLU A 82 13.32 -4.39 -9.55
CA GLU A 82 13.02 -5.71 -8.96
C GLU A 82 13.12 -5.66 -7.43
N TYR A 83 14.13 -4.99 -6.87
CA TYR A 83 14.26 -4.86 -5.42
C TYR A 83 13.03 -4.24 -4.77
N MET A 84 12.44 -3.22 -5.42
CA MET A 84 11.21 -2.57 -4.95
C MET A 84 9.97 -3.43 -5.24
N THR A 85 9.86 -3.96 -6.47
CA THR A 85 8.65 -4.67 -6.92
C THR A 85 8.55 -6.07 -6.32
N ASP A 86 9.67 -6.71 -5.99
CA ASP A 86 9.70 -8.01 -5.30
C ASP A 86 9.75 -7.86 -3.77
N LEU A 87 9.51 -6.63 -3.28
CA LEU A 87 9.33 -6.31 -1.86
C LEU A 87 10.53 -6.63 -0.98
N HIS A 88 11.74 -6.67 -1.57
CA HIS A 88 12.96 -6.99 -0.81
C HIS A 88 13.26 -5.98 0.30
N PHE A 89 12.86 -4.71 0.13
CA PHE A 89 13.00 -3.63 1.11
C PHE A 89 12.21 -3.86 2.41
N LEU A 90 11.20 -4.74 2.41
CA LEU A 90 10.40 -5.01 3.61
C LEU A 90 11.16 -5.79 4.68
N THR A 91 12.09 -6.67 4.28
CA THR A 91 12.85 -7.50 5.22
C THR A 91 13.81 -6.66 6.07
N PRO A 92 14.67 -5.79 5.50
CA PRO A 92 15.55 -4.88 6.26
C PRO A 92 14.81 -3.68 6.86
N LYS A 93 13.50 -3.53 6.65
CA LYS A 93 12.68 -2.39 7.13
C LYS A 93 13.09 -1.05 6.52
N GLU A 94 13.51 -1.08 5.28
CA GLU A 94 13.83 0.12 4.52
C GLU A 94 12.58 0.84 4.03
N ASN A 95 12.71 2.14 3.78
CA ASN A 95 11.64 2.98 3.28
C ASN A 95 11.85 3.29 1.79
N LEU A 96 10.76 3.52 1.07
CA LEU A 96 10.78 4.07 -0.27
C LEU A 96 10.19 5.48 -0.24
N ILE A 97 10.92 6.46 -0.75
CA ILE A 97 10.46 7.85 -0.81
C ILE A 97 10.40 8.26 -2.28
N PHE A 98 9.21 8.51 -2.78
CA PHE A 98 8.96 8.93 -4.16
C PHE A 98 8.74 10.43 -4.21
N MET A 99 9.66 11.15 -4.79
CA MET A 99 9.65 12.62 -4.87
C MET A 99 9.58 13.10 -6.31
N GLY A 100 8.99 14.27 -6.53
CA GLY A 100 8.95 14.93 -7.84
C GLY A 100 7.61 15.52 -8.21
N THR A 101 7.48 16.02 -9.43
CA THR A 101 6.34 16.81 -9.89
C THR A 101 5.02 16.03 -9.90
N VAL A 102 3.90 16.75 -9.89
CA VAL A 102 2.55 16.17 -9.86
C VAL A 102 2.26 15.43 -11.18
N GLY A 103 1.59 14.27 -11.07
CA GLY A 103 1.14 13.53 -12.24
C GLY A 103 2.17 12.57 -12.85
N THR A 104 3.36 12.40 -12.26
CA THR A 104 4.47 11.60 -12.79
C THR A 104 4.41 10.11 -12.44
N GLY A 105 3.38 9.64 -11.72
CA GLY A 105 3.19 8.22 -11.42
C GLY A 105 3.56 7.78 -9.99
N LYS A 106 4.02 8.66 -9.11
CA LYS A 106 4.41 8.33 -7.72
C LYS A 106 3.35 7.54 -6.95
N THR A 107 2.14 8.07 -6.88
CA THR A 107 0.99 7.40 -6.23
C THR A 107 0.64 6.08 -6.90
N HIS A 108 0.79 5.99 -8.23
CA HIS A 108 0.56 4.74 -8.96
C HIS A 108 1.54 3.67 -8.49
N LEU A 109 2.84 3.94 -8.53
CA LEU A 109 3.87 2.99 -8.12
C LEU A 109 3.72 2.61 -6.64
N ALA A 110 3.49 3.59 -5.76
CA ALA A 110 3.25 3.35 -4.34
C ALA A 110 2.06 2.42 -4.11
N THR A 111 0.95 2.64 -4.83
CA THR A 111 -0.25 1.80 -4.75
C THR A 111 0.01 0.41 -5.28
N ALA A 112 0.70 0.28 -6.40
CA ALA A 112 0.98 -1.00 -7.05
C ALA A 112 1.89 -1.89 -6.19
N ILE A 113 2.95 -1.35 -5.60
CA ILE A 113 3.83 -2.06 -4.67
C ILE A 113 3.04 -2.48 -3.41
N ALA A 114 2.23 -1.59 -2.86
CA ALA A 114 1.42 -1.88 -1.68
C ALA A 114 0.34 -2.95 -1.96
N LEU A 115 -0.26 -2.95 -3.16
CA LEU A 115 -1.20 -3.98 -3.60
C LEU A 115 -0.51 -5.33 -3.73
N LYS A 116 0.67 -5.38 -4.36
CA LYS A 116 1.48 -6.60 -4.44
C LYS A 116 1.82 -7.13 -3.04
N ALA A 117 2.18 -6.26 -2.11
CA ALA A 117 2.41 -6.66 -0.72
C ALA A 117 1.17 -7.32 -0.07
N CYS A 118 -0.03 -6.79 -0.32
CA CYS A 118 -1.27 -7.46 0.12
C CYS A 118 -1.45 -8.83 -0.54
N GLN A 119 -1.15 -8.97 -1.82
CA GLN A 119 -1.24 -10.24 -2.57
C GLN A 119 -0.27 -11.29 -2.02
N GLU A 120 0.91 -10.86 -1.56
CA GLU A 120 1.89 -11.72 -0.88
C GLU A 120 1.59 -11.92 0.62
N GLY A 121 0.42 -11.50 1.09
CA GLY A 121 -0.03 -11.74 2.45
C GLY A 121 0.52 -10.77 3.49
N ARG A 122 1.18 -9.68 3.08
CA ARG A 122 1.68 -8.65 4.00
C ARG A 122 0.55 -7.73 4.46
N LYS A 123 0.59 -7.32 5.71
CA LYS A 123 -0.39 -6.37 6.25
C LYS A 123 0.00 -4.95 5.87
N VAL A 124 -0.86 -4.31 5.10
CA VAL A 124 -0.64 -2.96 4.55
C VAL A 124 -1.70 -1.99 5.06
N ARG A 125 -1.32 -0.72 5.22
CA ARG A 125 -2.24 0.41 5.39
C ARG A 125 -1.84 1.53 4.44
N PHE A 126 -2.83 2.08 3.75
CA PHE A 126 -2.66 3.17 2.81
C PHE A 126 -3.43 4.40 3.31
N PHE A 127 -2.75 5.52 3.42
CA PHE A 127 -3.33 6.80 3.82
C PHE A 127 -2.80 7.91 2.91
N THR A 128 -3.57 8.96 2.72
CA THR A 128 -2.98 10.25 2.37
C THR A 128 -2.49 10.93 3.64
N ALA A 129 -1.48 11.79 3.54
CA ALA A 129 -0.94 12.52 4.70
C ALA A 129 -2.04 13.30 5.43
N ALA A 130 -2.85 14.07 4.70
CA ALA A 130 -3.99 14.80 5.27
C ALA A 130 -5.05 13.87 5.88
N GLY A 131 -5.35 12.74 5.23
CA GLY A 131 -6.31 11.76 5.74
C GLY A 131 -5.85 11.11 7.04
N LEU A 132 -4.57 10.75 7.14
CA LEU A 132 -3.98 10.20 8.36
C LEU A 132 -3.97 11.25 9.47
N ALA A 133 -3.55 12.48 9.17
CA ALA A 133 -3.52 13.58 10.10
C ALA A 133 -4.90 13.85 10.73
N ASN A 134 -5.94 13.94 9.91
CA ASN A 134 -7.32 14.12 10.37
C ASN A 134 -7.80 12.93 11.22
N LEU A 135 -7.49 11.71 10.80
CA LEU A 135 -7.83 10.50 11.56
C LEU A 135 -7.15 10.47 12.93
N LEU A 136 -5.88 10.87 13.02
CA LEU A 136 -5.14 10.94 14.27
C LEU A 136 -5.77 11.93 15.24
N ILE A 137 -6.12 13.14 14.79
CA ILE A 137 -6.84 14.13 15.58
C ILE A 137 -8.19 13.58 16.05
N GLU A 138 -8.97 12.96 15.16
CA GLU A 138 -10.26 12.37 15.53
C GLU A 138 -10.10 11.31 16.62
N LYS A 139 -9.10 10.39 16.47
CA LYS A 139 -8.83 9.36 17.45
C LYS A 139 -8.34 9.90 18.78
N ASN A 140 -7.54 10.97 18.74
CA ASN A 140 -7.07 11.66 19.94
C ASN A 140 -8.24 12.29 20.71
N ASN A 141 -9.10 13.03 20.01
CA ASN A 141 -10.28 13.66 20.61
C ASN A 141 -11.28 12.66 21.20
N LYS A 142 -11.38 11.46 20.60
CA LYS A 142 -12.23 10.35 21.09
C LYS A 142 -11.55 9.47 22.16
N GLY A 143 -10.31 9.75 22.57
CA GLY A 143 -9.57 8.91 23.54
C GLY A 143 -9.22 7.51 23.02
N THR A 144 -9.28 7.27 21.70
CA THR A 144 -9.03 5.97 21.06
C THR A 144 -7.71 5.90 20.30
N LEU A 145 -6.85 6.92 20.43
CA LEU A 145 -5.58 7.01 19.73
C LEU A 145 -4.66 5.80 20.01
N ASN A 146 -4.51 5.41 21.27
CA ASN A 146 -3.66 4.28 21.65
C ASN A 146 -4.11 2.96 21.00
N ASN A 147 -5.42 2.74 20.87
CA ASN A 147 -5.98 1.56 20.21
C ASN A 147 -5.65 1.59 18.70
N PHE A 148 -5.75 2.76 18.07
CA PHE A 148 -5.39 2.94 16.67
C PHE A 148 -3.89 2.72 16.44
N LEU A 149 -3.02 3.35 17.22
CA LEU A 149 -1.57 3.14 17.16
C LEU A 149 -1.21 1.67 17.42
N GLY A 150 -1.89 1.01 18.36
CA GLY A 150 -1.76 -0.43 18.62
C GLY A 150 -2.12 -1.28 17.40
N SER A 151 -3.14 -0.87 16.61
CA SER A 151 -3.50 -1.55 15.36
C SER A 151 -2.42 -1.41 14.29
N LEU A 152 -1.78 -0.25 14.20
CA LEU A 152 -0.67 0.00 13.28
C LEU A 152 0.58 -0.82 13.61
N LYS A 153 0.79 -1.24 14.87
CA LYS A 153 1.93 -2.09 15.25
C LYS A 153 1.94 -3.43 14.50
N LYS A 154 0.77 -3.93 14.09
CA LYS A 154 0.61 -5.21 13.37
C LYS A 154 0.80 -5.07 11.85
N VAL A 155 0.99 -3.87 11.34
CA VAL A 155 1.17 -3.55 9.92
C VAL A 155 2.65 -3.64 9.56
N GLU A 156 2.96 -4.20 8.40
CA GLU A 156 4.32 -4.36 7.90
C GLU A 156 4.74 -3.23 6.96
N LEU A 157 3.77 -2.69 6.21
CA LEU A 157 3.97 -1.59 5.28
C LEU A 157 2.91 -0.51 5.47
N ILE A 158 3.32 0.73 5.66
CA ILE A 158 2.42 1.88 5.66
C ILE A 158 2.77 2.78 4.48
N VAL A 159 1.76 3.11 3.68
CA VAL A 159 1.88 4.12 2.62
C VAL A 159 1.30 5.44 3.13
N ILE A 160 2.08 6.51 3.01
CA ILE A 160 1.67 7.89 3.30
C ILE A 160 1.81 8.68 2.00
N ASP A 161 0.70 8.81 1.30
CA ASP A 161 0.63 9.47 0.00
C ASP A 161 0.39 10.98 0.14
N GLU A 162 0.91 11.75 -0.80
CA GLU A 162 0.65 13.18 -0.92
C GLU A 162 1.16 14.04 0.26
N ILE A 163 2.34 13.75 0.82
CA ILE A 163 2.99 14.72 1.74
C ILE A 163 3.38 15.97 0.94
N GLY A 164 2.86 17.13 1.36
CA GLY A 164 3.18 18.41 0.73
C GLY A 164 1.99 19.09 0.05
N PHE A 165 0.86 18.44 -0.14
CA PHE A 165 -0.30 19.06 -0.78
C PHE A 165 -1.03 20.08 0.10
N VAL A 166 -1.04 19.85 1.42
CA VAL A 166 -1.75 20.73 2.37
C VAL A 166 -0.89 20.88 3.63
N PRO A 167 -0.71 22.12 4.14
CA PRO A 167 -0.12 22.33 5.45
C PRO A 167 -0.92 21.62 6.55
N LEU A 168 -0.23 21.03 7.52
CA LEU A 168 -0.86 20.34 8.63
C LEU A 168 -1.02 21.30 9.83
N HIS A 169 -2.11 21.14 10.56
CA HIS A 169 -2.24 21.78 11.86
C HIS A 169 -1.19 21.23 12.83
N LYS A 170 -0.69 22.04 13.76
CA LYS A 170 0.42 21.68 14.67
C LYS A 170 0.20 20.33 15.36
N ASP A 171 -0.95 20.12 15.98
CA ASP A 171 -1.24 18.87 16.71
C ASP A 171 -1.25 17.66 15.76
N ALA A 172 -1.73 17.85 14.54
CA ALA A 172 -1.73 16.81 13.51
C ALA A 172 -0.32 16.45 13.04
N ALA A 173 0.54 17.48 12.89
CA ALA A 173 1.94 17.30 12.53
C ALA A 173 2.71 16.54 13.63
N GLU A 174 2.49 16.87 14.90
CA GLU A 174 3.08 16.15 16.04
C GLU A 174 2.63 14.68 16.12
N LEU A 175 1.35 14.41 15.91
CA LEU A 175 0.81 13.04 15.90
C LEU A 175 1.33 12.24 14.69
N LEU A 176 1.42 12.86 13.53
CA LEU A 176 1.98 12.22 12.32
C LEU A 176 3.48 11.91 12.52
N PHE A 177 4.23 12.86 13.11
CA PHE A 177 5.62 12.63 13.51
C PHE A 177 5.74 11.42 14.45
N GLN A 178 4.87 11.29 15.43
CA GLN A 178 4.86 10.15 16.34
C GLN A 178 4.67 8.84 15.58
N VAL A 179 3.69 8.77 14.65
CA VAL A 179 3.43 7.57 13.83
C VAL A 179 4.66 7.19 13.00
N ILE A 180 5.29 8.16 12.32
CA ILE A 180 6.48 7.91 11.50
C ILE A 180 7.65 7.48 12.37
N SER A 181 7.85 8.12 13.52
CA SER A 181 8.90 7.75 14.47
C SER A 181 8.72 6.34 15.04
N ASP A 182 7.47 5.92 15.30
CA ASP A 182 7.17 4.56 15.76
C ASP A 182 7.42 3.50 14.66
N CYS A 183 7.47 3.92 13.40
CA CYS A 183 7.80 3.03 12.28
C CYS A 183 9.30 2.79 12.11
N TYR A 184 10.13 3.72 12.57
CA TYR A 184 11.59 3.67 12.40
C TYR A 184 12.18 2.32 12.82
N GLU A 185 12.92 1.65 11.94
CA GLU A 185 13.53 0.32 12.09
C GLU A 185 12.56 -0.84 12.44
N ARG A 186 11.28 -0.58 12.49
CA ARG A 186 10.27 -1.60 12.87
C ARG A 186 9.41 -2.05 11.69
N LYS A 187 9.20 -1.17 10.72
CA LYS A 187 8.40 -1.45 9.53
C LYS A 187 8.79 -0.52 8.38
N SER A 188 8.41 -0.87 7.19
CA SER A 188 8.68 -0.06 6.01
C SER A 188 7.61 0.98 5.78
N LEU A 189 8.03 2.13 5.27
CA LEU A 189 7.16 3.19 4.78
C LEU A 189 7.34 3.35 3.27
N ILE A 190 6.25 3.63 2.56
CA ILE A 190 6.31 4.25 1.24
C ILE A 190 5.72 5.64 1.38
N ILE A 191 6.50 6.65 1.02
CA ILE A 191 6.07 8.05 1.10
C ILE A 191 6.08 8.64 -0.29
N THR A 192 5.04 9.38 -0.66
CA THR A 192 5.05 10.19 -1.87
C THR A 192 5.00 11.67 -1.52
N SER A 193 5.78 12.48 -2.21
CA SER A 193 5.81 13.93 -2.04
C SER A 193 6.01 14.65 -3.36
N ASN A 194 5.36 15.79 -3.52
CA ASN A 194 5.63 16.73 -4.60
C ASN A 194 6.63 17.82 -4.19
N LEU A 195 7.05 17.82 -2.93
CA LEU A 195 8.01 18.76 -2.36
C LEU A 195 9.33 18.06 -2.05
N GLU A 196 10.42 18.80 -2.19
CA GLU A 196 11.72 18.41 -1.64
C GLU A 196 11.73 18.50 -0.11
N PHE A 197 12.61 17.77 0.56
CA PHE A 197 12.72 17.77 2.02
C PHE A 197 12.94 19.17 2.62
N SER A 198 13.66 20.04 1.93
CA SER A 198 13.88 21.44 2.31
C SER A 198 12.59 22.24 2.47
N GLN A 199 11.53 21.82 1.78
CA GLN A 199 10.23 22.47 1.80
C GLN A 199 9.21 21.85 2.78
N TRP A 200 9.55 20.72 3.41
CA TRP A 200 8.63 20.03 4.33
C TRP A 200 8.30 20.83 5.58
N ASN A 201 9.15 21.82 5.94
CA ASN A 201 8.84 22.75 7.01
C ASN A 201 7.53 23.55 6.75
N THR A 202 7.17 23.79 5.48
CA THR A 202 5.91 24.44 5.12
C THR A 202 4.68 23.57 5.41
N VAL A 203 4.89 22.25 5.49
CA VAL A 203 3.84 21.24 5.74
C VAL A 203 3.67 21.01 7.24
N PHE A 204 4.78 20.84 7.96
CA PHE A 204 4.80 20.47 9.37
C PHE A 204 4.81 21.70 10.31
N GLY A 205 5.15 22.90 9.81
CA GLY A 205 5.10 24.17 10.54
C GLY A 205 6.15 24.36 11.63
N ASP A 206 6.96 23.33 11.93
CA ASP A 206 8.03 23.39 12.92
C ASP A 206 9.34 22.84 12.33
N ASN A 207 10.38 23.67 12.31
CA ASN A 207 11.68 23.33 11.71
C ASN A 207 12.40 22.19 12.44
N ARG A 208 12.29 22.13 13.78
CA ARG A 208 12.98 21.12 14.59
C ARG A 208 12.31 19.76 14.41
N LEU A 209 10.99 19.74 14.46
CA LEU A 209 10.19 18.54 14.23
C LEU A 209 10.43 18.02 12.81
N THR A 210 10.42 18.89 11.81
CA THR A 210 10.67 18.55 10.41
C THR A 210 12.07 17.98 10.21
N ALA A 211 13.11 18.61 10.77
CA ALA A 211 14.48 18.12 10.66
C ALA A 211 14.63 16.73 11.28
N ALA A 212 14.07 16.52 12.49
CA ALA A 212 14.12 15.22 13.15
C ALA A 212 13.33 14.12 12.40
N LEU A 213 12.24 14.49 11.72
CA LEU A 213 11.46 13.58 10.90
C LEU A 213 12.20 13.17 9.64
N VAL A 214 12.76 14.13 8.94
CA VAL A 214 13.54 13.93 7.71
C VAL A 214 14.78 13.08 7.99
N ASP A 215 15.50 13.36 9.05
CA ASP A 215 16.69 12.59 9.46
C ASP A 215 16.35 11.10 9.65
N ARG A 216 15.29 10.79 10.41
CA ARG A 216 14.86 9.41 10.62
C ARG A 216 14.38 8.72 9.36
N LEU A 217 13.70 9.46 8.47
CA LEU A 217 13.20 8.89 7.22
C LEU A 217 14.33 8.56 6.26
N ILE A 218 15.32 9.47 6.11
CA ILE A 218 16.42 9.31 5.14
C ILE A 218 17.36 8.19 5.55
N HIS A 219 17.60 8.01 6.84
CA HIS A 219 18.62 7.08 7.36
C HIS A 219 18.48 5.64 6.81
N HIS A 220 17.23 5.16 6.58
CA HIS A 220 16.95 3.85 6.01
C HIS A 220 16.02 3.95 4.80
N SER A 221 16.32 4.85 3.85
CA SER A 221 15.45 5.10 2.71
C SER A 221 16.16 5.01 1.37
N HIS A 222 15.42 4.55 0.39
CA HIS A 222 15.72 4.74 -1.03
C HIS A 222 14.86 5.88 -1.57
N ILE A 223 15.51 6.94 -2.05
CA ILE A 223 14.83 8.12 -2.60
C ILE A 223 14.78 7.96 -4.12
N VAL A 224 13.58 7.85 -4.66
CA VAL A 224 13.32 7.74 -6.10
C VAL A 224 12.76 9.06 -6.60
N ILE A 225 13.41 9.65 -7.60
CA ILE A 225 13.05 10.95 -8.16
C ILE A 225 12.21 10.75 -9.44
N PHE A 226 11.11 11.45 -9.52
CA PHE A 226 10.19 11.47 -10.66
C PHE A 226 10.26 12.85 -11.33
N SER A 227 11.10 12.99 -12.36
CA SER A 227 11.41 14.26 -13.03
C SER A 227 10.59 14.53 -14.28
N GLY A 228 9.75 13.59 -14.71
CA GLY A 228 8.99 13.67 -15.96
C GLY A 228 7.83 14.66 -15.99
N GLU A 229 7.26 14.84 -17.18
CA GLU A 229 6.02 15.58 -17.37
C GLU A 229 4.81 14.84 -16.80
N SER A 230 3.74 15.58 -16.53
CA SER A 230 2.51 14.98 -16.01
C SER A 230 1.87 14.02 -17.02
N TYR A 231 1.90 12.72 -16.72
CA TYR A 231 1.21 11.70 -17.51
C TYR A 231 -0.30 11.98 -17.68
N ARG A 232 -0.92 12.56 -16.64
CA ARG A 232 -2.34 12.95 -16.68
C ARG A 232 -2.59 14.04 -17.74
N LEU A 233 -1.69 15.01 -17.85
CA LEU A 233 -1.79 16.08 -18.84
C LEU A 233 -1.60 15.53 -20.26
N THR A 234 -0.56 14.73 -20.48
CA THR A 234 -0.27 14.09 -21.77
C THR A 234 -1.43 13.21 -22.22
N GLN A 235 -1.99 12.39 -21.34
CA GLN A 235 -3.13 11.55 -21.65
C GLN A 235 -4.40 12.35 -21.98
N SER A 236 -4.63 13.48 -21.29
CA SER A 236 -5.76 14.37 -21.58
C SER A 236 -5.64 15.01 -22.96
N MET A 237 -4.42 15.46 -23.33
CA MET A 237 -4.16 16.02 -24.65
C MET A 237 -4.32 14.99 -25.78
N HIS A 238 -3.90 13.76 -25.58
CA HIS A 238 -4.10 12.69 -26.55
C HIS A 238 -5.58 12.37 -26.77
N ARG A 239 -6.39 12.30 -25.71
CA ARG A 239 -7.84 12.09 -25.83
C ARG A 239 -8.53 13.19 -26.62
N GLN A 240 -8.15 14.44 -26.42
CA GLN A 240 -8.71 15.57 -27.19
C GLN A 240 -8.34 15.52 -28.65
N ARG A 241 -7.11 15.08 -29.02
CA ARG A 241 -6.67 14.93 -30.41
C ARG A 241 -7.32 13.74 -31.13
N SER A 242 -7.74 12.71 -30.39
CA SER A 242 -8.41 11.52 -30.97
C SER A 242 -9.92 11.71 -31.14
N SER A 243 -10.47 12.86 -30.71
CA SER A 243 -11.90 13.19 -30.81
C SER A 243 -12.22 14.14 -31.98
N PHE A 244 -11.25 14.42 -32.82
CA PHE A 244 -11.35 15.14 -34.10
C PHE A 244 -10.86 14.23 -35.21
#